data_251829940176835e9db2393f0ff60cd5
#
_entry.id   251829940176835e9db2393f0ff60cd5
#
_cell.length_a   1.000
_cell.length_b   1.000
_cell.length_c   1.000
_cell.angle_alpha   90.00
_cell.angle_beta   90.00
_cell.angle_gamma   90.00
#
_symmetry.space_group_name_H-M   'P 1'
#
loop_
_entity.id
_entity.type
_entity.pdbx_description
1 polymer ?
#
loop_
_entity_poly.entity_id
_entity_poly.type
_entity_poly.pdbx_seq_one_letter_code
_entity_poly.pdbx_strand_id
1 'polypeptide(L)'
;MKKQLNDIEKKEYSYLISVFSSAVNETPAPIPYEGINWLRLFNISKICGLDAAFANTVLTLPKEYLPNQDIIKILKENINAEILIDSNHGYEIEKVISAFDKYKIKNVPLKGYFIKNEYPRSDYRSISDYDILFNRNQIDLVKKAFSELGYEFLHNDDNQYHFQKKPYMYIEMHATLVHEWESYYPCLVDIIDKSIKRDGYEYSYELSLEDHYLYMLVHNSNHFRMGGLSIRMLLDTYVYYCNHKDDFDLDYLSDKLRLFKLETFEKRIREIAFNWFSPDKQKITFDDLEVFILLSARLGRIDAGVMIGSHKMIKSAEKEGKSKSKVSYFLSSVFPNKKSMSVNYSYLNSFPFLLPVSWVQMWFRRFFIDKNVNVKNGIKNRFSYTDDDVEYFKGLLIETGFDDFE
;
A
#
# COMPACT_ATOMS: atom_id res chain seq x y z
N MET A 1 -3.68 -4.79 23.54
CA MET A 1 -3.95 -3.53 24.28
C MET A 1 -4.41 -2.48 23.29
N LYS A 2 -5.66 -2.03 23.42
CA LYS A 2 -6.25 -0.96 22.59
C LYS A 2 -5.31 0.25 22.65
N LYS A 3 -4.57 0.53 21.57
CA LYS A 3 -3.66 1.68 21.54
C LYS A 3 -4.52 2.94 21.47
N GLN A 4 -4.38 3.81 22.44
CA GLN A 4 -5.00 5.12 22.44
C GLN A 4 -3.97 6.20 22.15
N LEU A 5 -4.35 7.18 21.34
CA LEU A 5 -3.54 8.37 21.15
C LEU A 5 -3.68 9.29 22.36
N ASN A 6 -2.58 9.82 22.86
CA ASN A 6 -2.63 10.88 23.86
C ASN A 6 -3.04 12.22 23.24
N ASP A 7 -3.34 13.23 24.03
CA ASP A 7 -3.85 14.51 23.55
C ASP A 7 -2.88 15.25 22.63
N ILE A 8 -1.57 15.11 22.86
CA ILE A 8 -0.55 15.69 21.97
C ILE A 8 -0.59 14.98 20.60
N GLU A 9 -0.63 13.66 20.58
CA GLU A 9 -0.71 12.89 19.35
C GLU A 9 -1.99 13.19 18.56
N LYS A 10 -3.12 13.34 19.25
CA LYS A 10 -4.38 13.76 18.60
C LYS A 10 -4.25 15.13 17.95
N LYS A 11 -3.64 16.11 18.62
CA LYS A 11 -3.38 17.43 18.04
C LYS A 11 -2.45 17.36 16.83
N GLU A 12 -1.37 16.57 16.92
CA GLU A 12 -0.41 16.37 15.84
C GLU A 12 -1.08 15.76 14.59
N TYR A 13 -1.84 14.68 14.76
CA TYR A 13 -2.53 14.04 13.63
C TYR A 13 -3.65 14.91 13.07
N SER A 14 -4.43 15.60 13.91
CA SER A 14 -5.44 16.54 13.43
C SER A 14 -4.83 17.63 12.55
N TYR A 15 -3.73 18.23 13.00
CA TYR A 15 -3.04 19.25 12.23
C TYR A 15 -2.45 18.68 10.92
N LEU A 16 -1.83 17.50 10.97
CA LEU A 16 -1.27 16.84 9.79
C LEU A 16 -2.34 16.56 8.73
N ILE A 17 -3.50 16.04 9.15
CA ILE A 17 -4.64 15.78 8.26
C ILE A 17 -5.16 17.10 7.68
N SER A 18 -5.24 18.18 8.47
CA SER A 18 -5.65 19.50 7.98
C SER A 18 -4.66 20.05 6.94
N VAL A 19 -3.36 19.85 7.13
CA VAL A 19 -2.33 20.21 6.13
C VAL A 19 -2.52 19.45 4.84
N PHE A 20 -2.75 18.13 4.90
CA PHE A 20 -3.01 17.32 3.69
C PHE A 20 -4.33 17.70 3.01
N SER A 21 -5.38 17.98 3.78
CA SER A 21 -6.64 18.51 3.26
C SER A 21 -6.40 19.83 2.50
N SER A 22 -5.66 20.75 3.09
CA SER A 22 -5.32 22.03 2.43
C SER A 22 -4.51 21.82 1.16
N ALA A 23 -3.55 20.89 1.17
CA ALA A 23 -2.72 20.60 0.02
C ALA A 23 -3.53 20.12 -1.20
N VAL A 24 -4.47 19.19 -1.00
CA VAL A 24 -5.22 18.58 -2.11
C VAL A 24 -6.44 19.38 -2.56
N ASN A 25 -6.96 20.26 -1.69
CA ASN A 25 -8.08 21.14 -2.03
C ASN A 25 -7.62 22.57 -2.36
N GLU A 26 -6.31 22.83 -2.40
CA GLU A 26 -5.72 24.15 -2.68
C GLU A 26 -6.26 25.28 -1.80
N THR A 27 -6.53 24.96 -0.53
CA THR A 27 -7.03 25.92 0.46
C THR A 27 -5.88 26.49 1.32
N PRO A 28 -6.06 27.61 2.02
CA PRO A 28 -5.03 28.18 2.89
C PRO A 28 -4.51 27.17 3.93
N ALA A 29 -3.21 27.20 4.19
CA ALA A 29 -2.60 26.35 5.21
C ALA A 29 -3.24 26.59 6.59
N PRO A 30 -3.51 25.53 7.38
CA PRO A 30 -4.10 25.67 8.70
C PRO A 30 -3.11 26.32 9.67
N ILE A 31 -3.60 27.24 10.51
CA ILE A 31 -2.78 27.88 11.54
C ILE A 31 -2.29 26.82 12.54
N PRO A 32 -0.98 26.75 12.82
CA PRO A 32 -0.43 25.75 13.74
C PRO A 32 -0.82 26.04 15.19
N TYR A 33 -0.93 24.99 15.99
CA TYR A 33 -1.10 25.13 17.43
C TYR A 33 0.24 25.46 18.10
N GLU A 34 0.18 26.07 19.31
CA GLU A 34 1.35 26.43 20.08
C GLU A 34 2.16 25.19 20.50
N GLY A 35 3.48 25.23 20.34
CA GLY A 35 4.38 24.14 20.70
C GLY A 35 4.46 23.00 19.67
N ILE A 36 4.02 23.24 18.43
CA ILE A 36 4.08 22.26 17.35
C ILE A 36 5.50 21.77 17.08
N ASN A 37 5.66 20.43 16.92
CA ASN A 37 6.93 19.83 16.54
C ASN A 37 6.98 19.59 15.01
N TRP A 38 7.46 20.59 14.29
CA TRP A 38 7.54 20.58 12.82
C TRP A 38 8.33 19.39 12.27
N LEU A 39 9.48 19.07 12.85
CA LEU A 39 10.32 17.99 12.37
C LEU A 39 9.63 16.62 12.54
N ARG A 40 8.92 16.44 13.65
CA ARG A 40 8.15 15.21 13.88
C ARG A 40 7.02 15.05 12.87
N LEU A 41 6.25 16.11 12.61
CA LEU A 41 5.17 16.07 11.61
C LEU A 41 5.71 15.84 10.20
N PHE A 42 6.81 16.49 9.84
CA PHE A 42 7.49 16.25 8.58
C PHE A 42 7.97 14.80 8.45
N ASN A 43 8.54 14.21 9.50
CA ASN A 43 8.94 12.80 9.47
C ASN A 43 7.73 11.85 9.32
N ILE A 44 6.59 12.16 9.93
CA ILE A 44 5.36 11.39 9.72
C ILE A 44 4.88 11.53 8.27
N SER A 45 4.89 12.74 7.71
CA SER A 45 4.52 12.96 6.30
C SER A 45 5.41 12.18 5.32
N LYS A 46 6.73 12.09 5.60
CA LYS A 46 7.67 11.25 4.83
C LYS A 46 7.32 9.77 4.88
N ILE A 47 6.99 9.25 6.06
CA ILE A 47 6.54 7.85 6.20
C ILE A 47 5.26 7.61 5.38
N CYS A 48 4.39 8.62 5.29
CA CYS A 48 3.19 8.56 4.46
C CYS A 48 3.47 8.72 2.95
N GLY A 49 4.67 9.19 2.54
CA GLY A 49 4.98 9.58 1.17
C GLY A 49 4.17 10.80 0.69
N LEU A 50 3.95 11.77 1.60
CA LEU A 50 3.20 13.01 1.41
C LEU A 50 4.00 14.23 1.89
N ASP A 51 5.31 14.09 1.96
CA ASP A 51 6.21 15.09 2.52
C ASP A 51 6.34 16.34 1.66
N ALA A 52 6.28 16.22 0.33
CA ALA A 52 6.23 17.39 -0.55
C ALA A 52 4.92 18.17 -0.38
N ALA A 53 3.77 17.49 -0.27
CA ALA A 53 2.49 18.13 0.02
C ALA A 53 2.52 18.87 1.36
N PHE A 54 3.03 18.22 2.41
CA PHE A 54 3.22 18.85 3.71
C PHE A 54 4.13 20.08 3.62
N ALA A 55 5.30 19.93 3.03
CA ALA A 55 6.30 20.99 2.96
C ALA A 55 5.82 22.19 2.16
N ASN A 56 5.21 21.96 0.98
CA ASN A 56 4.65 23.05 0.16
C ASN A 56 3.57 23.82 0.92
N THR A 57 2.63 23.12 1.56
CA THR A 57 1.54 23.77 2.31
C THR A 57 2.06 24.56 3.50
N VAL A 58 2.96 24.01 4.30
CA VAL A 58 3.55 24.69 5.47
C VAL A 58 4.29 25.96 5.06
N LEU A 59 4.97 25.98 3.92
CA LEU A 59 5.69 27.16 3.44
C LEU A 59 4.79 28.31 2.94
N THR A 60 3.47 28.08 2.79
CA THR A 60 2.49 29.14 2.48
C THR A 60 1.95 29.86 3.72
N LEU A 61 2.30 29.41 4.92
CA LEU A 61 1.88 30.05 6.17
C LEU A 61 2.34 31.52 6.24
N PRO A 62 1.57 32.42 6.91
CA PRO A 62 2.03 33.74 7.30
C PRO A 62 3.35 33.68 8.06
N LYS A 63 4.19 34.73 7.93
CA LYS A 63 5.56 34.76 8.48
C LYS A 63 5.64 34.44 9.96
N GLU A 64 4.67 34.88 10.74
CA GLU A 64 4.57 34.68 12.19
C GLU A 64 4.34 33.22 12.60
N TYR A 65 3.84 32.40 11.68
CA TYR A 65 3.55 30.97 11.91
C TYR A 65 4.54 30.02 11.25
N LEU A 66 5.47 30.57 10.44
CA LEU A 66 6.48 29.73 9.78
C LEU A 66 7.40 29.06 10.82
N PRO A 67 7.87 27.84 10.55
CA PRO A 67 8.94 27.24 11.34
C PRO A 67 10.23 28.08 11.29
N ASN A 68 11.19 27.75 12.16
CA ASN A 68 12.51 28.39 12.13
C ASN A 68 13.24 28.13 10.78
N GLN A 69 14.31 28.91 10.53
CA GLN A 69 15.03 28.88 9.25
C GLN A 69 15.65 27.50 8.92
N ASP A 70 16.07 26.74 9.92
CA ASP A 70 16.64 25.42 9.70
C ASP A 70 15.58 24.43 9.17
N ILE A 71 14.38 24.46 9.75
CA ILE A 71 13.26 23.64 9.27
C ILE A 71 12.82 24.11 7.88
N ILE A 72 12.69 25.42 7.64
CA ILE A 72 12.37 25.97 6.31
C ILE A 72 13.36 25.46 5.26
N LYS A 73 14.65 25.44 5.58
CA LYS A 73 15.68 24.91 4.68
C LYS A 73 15.45 23.43 4.36
N ILE A 74 15.19 22.60 5.39
CA ILE A 74 14.89 21.17 5.22
C ILE A 74 13.67 20.96 4.31
N LEU A 75 12.59 21.73 4.54
CA LEU A 75 11.37 21.61 3.73
C LEU A 75 11.62 21.97 2.26
N LYS A 76 12.37 23.06 2.01
CA LYS A 76 12.72 23.49 0.63
C LYS A 76 13.62 22.48 -0.08
N GLU A 77 14.61 21.92 0.60
CA GLU A 77 15.48 20.88 0.05
C GLU A 77 14.68 19.62 -0.29
N ASN A 78 13.72 19.25 0.54
CA ASN A 78 12.83 18.12 0.28
C ASN A 78 11.95 18.36 -0.95
N ILE A 79 11.30 19.51 -1.07
CA ILE A 79 10.49 19.87 -2.24
C ILE A 79 11.30 19.74 -3.53
N ASN A 80 12.52 20.29 -3.55
CA ASN A 80 13.39 20.23 -4.73
C ASN A 80 13.77 18.77 -5.06
N ALA A 81 14.02 17.95 -4.05
CA ALA A 81 14.34 16.54 -4.22
C ALA A 81 13.15 15.76 -4.80
N GLU A 82 11.93 15.95 -4.26
CA GLU A 82 10.73 15.27 -4.74
C GLU A 82 10.35 15.68 -6.16
N ILE A 83 10.46 16.97 -6.52
CA ILE A 83 10.27 17.43 -7.91
C ILE A 83 11.27 16.74 -8.86
N LEU A 84 12.53 16.64 -8.47
CA LEU A 84 13.56 16.01 -9.30
C LEU A 84 13.28 14.49 -9.45
N ILE A 85 12.91 13.82 -8.36
CA ILE A 85 12.57 12.41 -8.38
C ILE A 85 11.34 12.17 -9.26
N ASP A 86 10.27 12.95 -9.08
CA ASP A 86 9.05 12.83 -9.87
C ASP A 86 9.29 13.03 -11.36
N SER A 87 10.08 14.05 -11.72
CA SER A 87 10.45 14.33 -13.12
C SER A 87 11.27 13.19 -13.73
N ASN A 88 12.23 12.63 -12.99
CA ASN A 88 13.03 11.50 -13.47
C ASN A 88 12.15 10.23 -13.59
N HIS A 89 11.26 9.99 -12.65
CA HIS A 89 10.31 8.89 -12.71
C HIS A 89 9.40 9.00 -13.94
N GLY A 90 8.84 10.18 -14.21
CA GLY A 90 8.02 10.43 -15.40
C GLY A 90 8.77 10.12 -16.69
N TYR A 91 10.00 10.60 -16.81
CA TYR A 91 10.84 10.34 -17.98
C TYR A 91 11.18 8.85 -18.17
N GLU A 92 11.55 8.16 -17.11
CA GLU A 92 11.92 6.74 -17.19
C GLU A 92 10.72 5.83 -17.44
N ILE A 93 9.55 6.10 -16.83
CA ILE A 93 8.37 5.27 -17.06
C ILE A 93 7.84 5.41 -18.50
N GLU A 94 7.91 6.60 -19.10
CA GLU A 94 7.56 6.81 -20.51
C GLU A 94 8.47 6.03 -21.46
N LYS A 95 9.76 5.92 -21.16
CA LYS A 95 10.68 5.06 -21.91
C LYS A 95 10.29 3.58 -21.81
N VAL A 96 9.89 3.13 -20.62
CA VAL A 96 9.46 1.75 -20.41
C VAL A 96 8.20 1.46 -21.24
N ILE A 97 7.19 2.33 -21.18
CA ILE A 97 5.94 2.17 -21.94
C ILE A 97 6.23 2.21 -23.46
N SER A 98 7.09 3.13 -23.92
CA SER A 98 7.48 3.20 -25.33
C SER A 98 8.25 1.93 -25.78
N ALA A 99 9.08 1.35 -24.91
CA ALA A 99 9.73 0.09 -25.22
C ALA A 99 8.73 -1.07 -25.28
N PHE A 100 7.70 -1.06 -24.43
CA PHE A 100 6.64 -2.05 -24.49
C PHE A 100 5.83 -1.96 -25.78
N ASP A 101 5.54 -0.76 -26.28
CA ASP A 101 4.94 -0.56 -27.60
C ASP A 101 5.85 -1.13 -28.72
N LYS A 102 7.15 -0.84 -28.71
CA LYS A 102 8.13 -1.39 -29.66
C LYS A 102 8.13 -2.93 -29.69
N TYR A 103 8.00 -3.56 -28.52
CA TYR A 103 8.02 -5.03 -28.38
C TYR A 103 6.62 -5.66 -28.43
N LYS A 104 5.56 -4.87 -28.67
CA LYS A 104 4.16 -5.31 -28.73
C LYS A 104 3.73 -6.00 -27.43
N ILE A 105 4.16 -5.47 -26.30
CA ILE A 105 3.84 -5.98 -24.96
C ILE A 105 2.57 -5.29 -24.48
N LYS A 106 1.45 -6.04 -24.38
CA LYS A 106 0.23 -5.52 -23.77
C LYS A 106 0.47 -5.23 -22.31
N ASN A 107 0.25 -3.97 -21.90
CA ASN A 107 0.54 -3.51 -20.56
C ASN A 107 -0.53 -2.54 -20.05
N VAL A 108 -0.76 -2.56 -18.73
CA VAL A 108 -1.66 -1.66 -18.01
C VAL A 108 -0.90 -1.10 -16.83
N PRO A 109 -0.38 0.14 -16.88
CA PRO A 109 0.13 0.83 -15.69
C PRO A 109 -0.97 0.92 -14.63
N LEU A 110 -0.60 0.84 -13.36
CA LEU A 110 -1.56 0.73 -12.25
C LEU A 110 -1.34 1.85 -11.22
N LYS A 111 -2.31 1.99 -10.30
CA LYS A 111 -2.25 2.82 -9.08
C LYS A 111 -1.42 4.11 -9.20
N GLY A 112 -0.23 4.08 -8.61
CA GLY A 112 0.64 5.24 -8.42
C GLY A 112 0.93 6.01 -9.69
N TYR A 113 1.02 5.33 -10.83
CA TYR A 113 1.20 5.95 -12.13
C TYR A 113 0.07 6.93 -12.48
N PHE A 114 -1.19 6.54 -12.26
CA PHE A 114 -2.34 7.39 -12.54
C PHE A 114 -2.67 8.31 -11.36
N ILE A 115 -2.74 7.77 -10.15
CA ILE A 115 -3.24 8.49 -8.97
C ILE A 115 -2.41 9.74 -8.65
N LYS A 116 -1.08 9.73 -8.89
CA LYS A 116 -0.27 10.94 -8.65
C LYS A 116 -0.72 12.15 -9.47
N ASN A 117 -1.27 11.90 -10.68
CA ASN A 117 -1.74 12.94 -11.57
C ASN A 117 -3.14 13.46 -11.19
N GLU A 118 -3.82 12.77 -10.27
CA GLU A 118 -5.08 13.24 -9.68
C GLU A 118 -4.87 14.31 -8.60
N TYR A 119 -3.64 14.41 -8.06
CA TYR A 119 -3.27 15.44 -7.11
C TYR A 119 -3.04 16.78 -7.82
N PRO A 120 -3.20 17.94 -7.14
CA PRO A 120 -2.91 19.25 -7.73
C PRO A 120 -1.49 19.38 -8.30
N ARG A 121 -0.56 18.58 -7.74
CA ARG A 121 0.81 18.44 -8.22
C ARG A 121 1.23 16.98 -8.07
N SER A 122 1.85 16.42 -9.11
CA SER A 122 2.27 15.01 -9.12
C SER A 122 3.33 14.68 -8.06
N ASP A 123 4.19 15.65 -7.70
CA ASP A 123 5.20 15.52 -6.65
C ASP A 123 4.63 15.49 -5.22
N TYR A 124 3.34 15.81 -5.03
CA TYR A 124 2.68 15.70 -3.71
C TYR A 124 2.52 14.26 -3.24
N ARG A 125 2.59 13.32 -4.15
CA ARG A 125 2.44 11.89 -3.88
C ARG A 125 3.68 11.13 -4.34
N SER A 126 4.58 10.82 -3.40
CA SER A 126 5.78 10.01 -3.69
C SER A 126 5.41 8.60 -4.14
N ILE A 127 6.15 8.10 -5.12
CA ILE A 127 6.04 6.72 -5.63
C ILE A 127 7.30 5.96 -5.25
N SER A 128 7.13 4.80 -4.59
CA SER A 128 8.23 3.88 -4.26
C SER A 128 8.49 2.85 -5.36
N ASP A 129 7.41 2.44 -6.04
CA ASP A 129 7.34 1.36 -7.00
C ASP A 129 6.30 1.65 -8.08
N TYR A 130 6.55 1.19 -9.28
CA TYR A 130 5.61 1.25 -10.39
C TYR A 130 5.03 -0.13 -10.65
N ASP A 131 3.74 -0.27 -10.43
CA ASP A 131 2.99 -1.49 -10.74
C ASP A 131 2.53 -1.46 -12.20
N ILE A 132 2.82 -2.50 -12.98
CA ILE A 132 2.36 -2.64 -14.36
C ILE A 132 1.83 -4.05 -14.58
N LEU A 133 0.56 -4.17 -14.94
CA LEU A 133 -0.04 -5.44 -15.33
C LEU A 133 0.35 -5.79 -16.77
N PHE A 134 0.64 -7.07 -17.03
CA PHE A 134 1.03 -7.56 -18.34
C PHE A 134 0.62 -9.02 -18.56
N ASN A 135 0.65 -9.50 -19.80
CA ASN A 135 0.43 -10.91 -20.09
C ASN A 135 1.65 -11.75 -19.73
N ARG A 136 1.51 -12.71 -18.80
CA ARG A 136 2.61 -13.57 -18.30
C ARG A 136 3.41 -14.26 -19.40
N ASN A 137 2.77 -14.64 -20.52
CA ASN A 137 3.43 -15.25 -21.66
C ASN A 137 4.41 -14.33 -22.40
N GLN A 138 4.39 -13.02 -22.12
CA GLN A 138 5.29 -12.03 -22.71
C GLN A 138 6.52 -11.73 -21.83
N ILE A 139 6.76 -12.46 -20.75
CA ILE A 139 7.82 -12.18 -19.76
C ILE A 139 9.23 -12.10 -20.40
N ASP A 140 9.52 -12.93 -21.39
CA ASP A 140 10.83 -12.89 -22.05
C ASP A 140 11.03 -11.61 -22.88
N LEU A 141 9.94 -11.09 -23.48
CA LEU A 141 9.96 -9.79 -24.15
C LEU A 141 10.10 -8.65 -23.14
N VAL A 142 9.42 -8.73 -22.00
CA VAL A 142 9.57 -7.77 -20.89
C VAL A 142 11.01 -7.72 -20.41
N LYS A 143 11.63 -8.87 -20.12
CA LYS A 143 13.03 -8.95 -19.69
C LYS A 143 13.99 -8.35 -20.74
N LYS A 144 13.72 -8.58 -22.03
CA LYS A 144 14.51 -8.01 -23.12
C LYS A 144 14.38 -6.50 -23.16
N ALA A 145 13.15 -5.97 -23.12
CA ALA A 145 12.88 -4.53 -23.11
C ALA A 145 13.57 -3.82 -21.94
N PHE A 146 13.45 -4.38 -20.72
CA PHE A 146 14.10 -3.84 -19.54
C PHE A 146 15.63 -3.90 -19.60
N SER A 147 16.20 -4.98 -20.13
CA SER A 147 17.66 -5.09 -20.30
C SER A 147 18.20 -4.02 -21.24
N GLU A 148 17.50 -3.72 -22.35
CA GLU A 148 17.87 -2.64 -23.28
C GLU A 148 17.81 -1.24 -22.62
N LEU A 149 16.91 -1.05 -21.67
CA LEU A 149 16.77 0.20 -20.91
C LEU A 149 17.72 0.28 -19.70
N GLY A 150 18.53 -0.77 -19.45
CA GLY A 150 19.47 -0.81 -18.34
C GLY A 150 18.85 -1.14 -16.99
N TYR A 151 17.69 -1.81 -16.97
CA TYR A 151 17.09 -2.36 -15.74
C TYR A 151 17.70 -3.72 -15.42
N GLU A 152 17.92 -3.97 -14.14
CA GLU A 152 18.33 -5.25 -13.59
C GLU A 152 17.09 -6.03 -13.14
N PHE A 153 16.97 -7.30 -13.55
CA PHE A 153 15.99 -8.22 -12.99
C PHE A 153 16.47 -8.70 -11.63
N LEU A 154 15.67 -8.51 -10.59
CA LEU A 154 16.03 -8.86 -9.22
C LEU A 154 15.58 -10.28 -8.86
N HIS A 155 14.30 -10.52 -8.92
CA HIS A 155 13.66 -11.81 -8.60
C HIS A 155 12.22 -11.83 -9.15
N ASN A 156 11.58 -12.98 -9.02
CA ASN A 156 10.14 -13.10 -9.20
C ASN A 156 9.51 -13.79 -7.98
N ASP A 157 8.32 -13.36 -7.65
CA ASP A 157 7.39 -14.04 -6.79
C ASP A 157 6.32 -14.73 -7.63
N ASP A 158 5.28 -15.33 -7.03
CA ASP A 158 4.28 -16.14 -7.75
C ASP A 158 3.68 -15.46 -8.98
N ASN A 159 3.32 -14.18 -8.86
CA ASN A 159 2.68 -13.40 -9.92
C ASN A 159 3.35 -12.06 -10.22
N GLN A 160 4.48 -11.76 -9.62
CA GLN A 160 5.20 -10.50 -9.75
C GLN A 160 6.65 -10.71 -10.17
N TYR A 161 7.16 -9.83 -11.03
CA TYR A 161 8.55 -9.80 -11.49
C TYR A 161 9.13 -8.43 -11.20
N HIS A 162 10.23 -8.38 -10.46
CA HIS A 162 10.80 -7.18 -9.88
C HIS A 162 12.02 -6.72 -10.68
N PHE A 163 11.99 -5.46 -11.13
CA PHE A 163 13.05 -4.84 -11.90
C PHE A 163 13.50 -3.54 -11.23
N GLN A 164 14.78 -3.25 -11.29
CA GLN A 164 15.37 -2.04 -10.72
C GLN A 164 16.32 -1.37 -11.69
N LYS A 165 16.27 -0.04 -11.72
CA LYS A 165 17.29 0.82 -12.32
C LYS A 165 17.69 1.89 -11.33
N LYS A 166 18.92 1.81 -10.85
CA LYS A 166 19.43 2.81 -9.88
C LYS A 166 19.51 4.20 -10.51
N PRO A 167 19.32 5.27 -9.73
CA PRO A 167 19.17 5.23 -8.27
C PRO A 167 17.72 5.10 -7.78
N TYR A 168 16.68 5.30 -8.61
CA TYR A 168 15.32 5.55 -8.09
C TYR A 168 14.24 4.62 -8.64
N MET A 169 14.45 3.96 -9.80
CA MET A 169 13.38 3.22 -10.46
C MET A 169 13.26 1.80 -9.93
N TYR A 170 12.07 1.48 -9.45
CA TYR A 170 11.67 0.12 -9.07
C TYR A 170 10.32 -0.19 -9.73
N ILE A 171 10.26 -1.28 -10.49
CA ILE A 171 9.08 -1.65 -11.27
C ILE A 171 8.69 -3.08 -10.94
N GLU A 172 7.42 -3.27 -10.62
CA GLU A 172 6.77 -4.54 -10.39
C GLU A 172 5.86 -4.89 -11.56
N MET A 173 6.25 -5.90 -12.32
CA MET A 173 5.45 -6.41 -13.42
C MET A 173 4.50 -7.50 -12.90
N HIS A 174 3.21 -7.21 -12.87
CA HIS A 174 2.18 -8.09 -12.37
C HIS A 174 1.59 -8.96 -13.49
N ALA A 175 1.63 -10.28 -13.32
CA ALA A 175 0.94 -11.19 -14.22
C ALA A 175 -0.57 -11.27 -13.93
N THR A 176 -0.97 -10.94 -12.68
CA THR A 176 -2.35 -10.83 -12.21
C THR A 176 -2.42 -9.73 -11.14
N LEU A 177 -3.57 -9.08 -11.00
CA LEU A 177 -3.74 -7.99 -10.00
C LEU A 177 -3.72 -8.50 -8.55
N VAL A 178 -4.11 -9.74 -8.34
CA VAL A 178 -4.16 -10.41 -7.05
C VAL A 178 -3.67 -11.85 -7.21
N HIS A 179 -3.30 -12.51 -6.12
CA HIS A 179 -2.87 -13.90 -6.18
C HIS A 179 -4.03 -14.85 -6.50
N GLU A 180 -3.74 -15.96 -7.18
CA GLU A 180 -4.73 -16.98 -7.59
C GLU A 180 -5.52 -17.60 -6.41
N TRP A 181 -4.97 -17.54 -5.21
CA TRP A 181 -5.62 -18.05 -3.98
C TRP A 181 -6.50 -17.00 -3.29
N GLU A 182 -6.50 -15.74 -3.75
CA GLU A 182 -7.34 -14.67 -3.19
C GLU A 182 -8.77 -14.77 -3.71
N SER A 183 -9.75 -14.43 -2.85
CA SER A 183 -11.19 -14.44 -3.21
C SER A 183 -11.54 -13.52 -4.38
N TYR A 184 -10.74 -12.50 -4.62
CA TYR A 184 -10.95 -11.52 -5.70
C TYR A 184 -10.45 -12.02 -7.08
N TYR A 185 -9.62 -13.07 -7.12
CA TYR A 185 -8.98 -13.54 -8.35
C TYR A 185 -9.97 -13.84 -9.49
N PRO A 186 -11.08 -14.60 -9.27
CA PRO A 186 -12.03 -14.91 -10.34
C PRO A 186 -12.68 -13.68 -10.98
N CYS A 187 -12.73 -12.56 -10.27
CA CYS A 187 -13.33 -11.32 -10.74
C CYS A 187 -12.35 -10.43 -11.51
N LEU A 188 -11.04 -10.65 -11.34
CA LEU A 188 -9.96 -9.81 -11.87
C LEU A 188 -9.04 -10.53 -12.86
N VAL A 189 -9.21 -11.83 -13.08
CA VAL A 189 -8.30 -12.64 -13.91
C VAL A 189 -8.24 -12.16 -15.37
N ASP A 190 -9.34 -11.68 -15.90
CA ASP A 190 -9.49 -11.20 -17.29
C ASP A 190 -9.47 -9.66 -17.42
N ILE A 191 -9.10 -8.95 -16.38
CA ILE A 191 -9.14 -7.48 -16.33
C ILE A 191 -8.28 -6.83 -17.45
N ILE A 192 -7.15 -7.47 -17.79
CA ILE A 192 -6.29 -6.98 -18.85
C ILE A 192 -6.99 -7.00 -20.23
N ASP A 193 -7.94 -7.91 -20.45
CA ASP A 193 -8.67 -8.00 -21.71
C ASP A 193 -9.86 -7.02 -21.77
N LYS A 194 -10.31 -6.54 -20.61
CA LYS A 194 -11.34 -5.51 -20.46
C LYS A 194 -10.78 -4.10 -20.43
N SER A 195 -9.45 -3.95 -20.34
CA SER A 195 -8.80 -2.66 -20.28
C SER A 195 -8.97 -1.86 -21.57
N ILE A 196 -8.99 -0.53 -21.44
CA ILE A 196 -9.23 0.45 -22.50
C ILE A 196 -7.89 0.85 -23.10
N LYS A 197 -7.79 0.93 -24.42
CA LYS A 197 -6.55 1.36 -25.08
C LYS A 197 -6.28 2.83 -24.78
N ARG A 198 -5.07 3.13 -24.35
CA ARG A 198 -4.64 4.50 -24.06
C ARG A 198 -4.35 5.26 -25.36
N ASP A 199 -4.73 6.52 -25.39
CA ASP A 199 -4.43 7.41 -26.52
C ASP A 199 -2.93 7.60 -26.69
N GLY A 200 -2.47 7.54 -27.94
CA GLY A 200 -1.05 7.72 -28.29
C GLY A 200 -0.18 6.46 -28.15
N TYR A 201 -0.73 5.34 -27.68
CA TYR A 201 -0.02 4.06 -27.55
C TYR A 201 -0.71 2.94 -28.33
N GLU A 202 0.07 1.97 -28.79
CA GLU A 202 -0.47 0.82 -29.52
C GLU A 202 -0.76 -0.38 -28.59
N TYR A 203 0.09 -0.58 -27.58
CA TYR A 203 0.03 -1.73 -26.67
C TYR A 203 -0.09 -1.32 -25.17
N SER A 204 -0.24 -0.05 -24.85
CA SER A 204 -0.52 0.42 -23.50
C SER A 204 -2.03 0.65 -23.32
N TYR A 205 -2.56 0.18 -22.19
CA TYR A 205 -3.98 0.19 -21.84
C TYR A 205 -4.15 0.79 -20.45
N GLU A 206 -5.38 1.10 -20.08
CA GLU A 206 -5.78 1.58 -18.76
C GLU A 206 -7.06 0.88 -18.31
N LEU A 207 -7.28 0.84 -17.02
CA LEU A 207 -8.55 0.38 -16.45
C LEU A 207 -9.62 1.45 -16.66
N SER A 208 -10.91 1.05 -16.70
CA SER A 208 -11.99 2.03 -16.58
C SER A 208 -11.89 2.77 -15.24
N LEU A 209 -12.57 3.89 -15.10
CA LEU A 209 -12.58 4.65 -13.85
C LEU A 209 -13.04 3.78 -12.66
N GLU A 210 -14.09 3.00 -12.88
CA GLU A 210 -14.66 2.12 -11.88
C GLU A 210 -13.73 0.96 -11.54
N ASP A 211 -13.14 0.31 -12.55
CA ASP A 211 -12.22 -0.82 -12.34
C ASP A 211 -10.94 -0.36 -11.63
N HIS A 212 -10.45 0.86 -11.91
CA HIS A 212 -9.32 1.44 -11.20
C HIS A 212 -9.68 1.72 -9.73
N TYR A 213 -10.85 2.32 -9.47
CA TYR A 213 -11.34 2.55 -8.11
C TYR A 213 -11.52 1.24 -7.34
N LEU A 214 -12.13 0.22 -7.97
CA LEU A 214 -12.27 -1.12 -7.39
C LEU A 214 -10.92 -1.76 -7.06
N TYR A 215 -9.95 -1.64 -7.98
CA TYR A 215 -8.60 -2.17 -7.73
C TYR A 215 -7.91 -1.45 -6.56
N MET A 216 -8.08 -0.13 -6.44
CA MET A 216 -7.61 0.61 -5.24
C MET A 216 -8.23 0.06 -3.97
N LEU A 217 -9.54 -0.21 -3.96
CA LEU A 217 -10.25 -0.75 -2.80
C LEU A 217 -9.80 -2.18 -2.46
N VAL A 218 -9.63 -3.05 -3.47
CA VAL A 218 -9.08 -4.40 -3.29
C VAL A 218 -7.69 -4.33 -2.66
N HIS A 219 -6.83 -3.48 -3.19
CA HIS A 219 -5.49 -3.28 -2.65
C HIS A 219 -5.52 -2.75 -1.21
N ASN A 220 -6.35 -1.75 -0.92
CA ASN A 220 -6.52 -1.19 0.41
C ASN A 220 -7.08 -2.24 1.39
N SER A 221 -8.04 -3.06 0.95
CA SER A 221 -8.61 -4.14 1.76
C SER A 221 -7.59 -5.22 2.10
N ASN A 222 -6.74 -5.59 1.14
CA ASN A 222 -5.65 -6.54 1.34
C ASN A 222 -4.63 -5.99 2.36
N HIS A 223 -4.22 -4.73 2.22
CA HIS A 223 -3.35 -4.07 3.19
C HIS A 223 -3.98 -4.00 4.58
N PHE A 224 -5.24 -3.59 4.66
CA PHE A 224 -5.99 -3.53 5.92
C PHE A 224 -6.04 -4.89 6.63
N ARG A 225 -6.44 -5.94 5.91
CA ARG A 225 -6.48 -7.33 6.42
C ARG A 225 -5.11 -7.88 6.79
N MET A 226 -4.04 -7.37 6.20
CA MET A 226 -2.65 -7.71 6.55
C MET A 226 -2.06 -6.84 7.67
N GLY A 227 -2.82 -5.88 8.20
CA GLY A 227 -2.46 -5.09 9.38
C GLY A 227 -1.93 -3.68 9.10
N GLY A 228 -2.22 -3.09 7.95
CA GLY A 228 -1.81 -1.72 7.67
C GLY A 228 -2.63 -1.01 6.61
N LEU A 229 -3.33 0.04 6.99
CA LEU A 229 -3.95 0.99 6.06
C LEU A 229 -3.38 2.38 6.36
N SER A 230 -2.80 3.05 5.37
CA SER A 230 -2.10 4.32 5.59
C SER A 230 -2.97 5.55 5.32
N ILE A 231 -2.62 6.68 5.92
CA ILE A 231 -3.24 7.99 5.64
C ILE A 231 -3.24 8.28 4.13
N ARG A 232 -2.15 7.97 3.41
CA ARG A 232 -2.05 8.16 1.96
C ARG A 232 -3.10 7.37 1.19
N MET A 233 -3.38 6.13 1.59
CA MET A 233 -4.39 5.30 0.91
C MET A 233 -5.80 5.91 1.02
N LEU A 234 -6.11 6.54 2.16
CA LEU A 234 -7.35 7.28 2.31
C LEU A 234 -7.36 8.56 1.49
N LEU A 235 -6.23 9.28 1.44
CA LEU A 235 -6.10 10.49 0.64
C LEU A 235 -6.19 10.18 -0.85
N ASP A 236 -5.55 9.10 -1.33
CA ASP A 236 -5.71 8.60 -2.69
C ASP A 236 -7.18 8.31 -3.02
N THR A 237 -7.90 7.65 -2.10
CA THR A 237 -9.34 7.36 -2.25
C THR A 237 -10.16 8.65 -2.34
N TYR A 238 -9.89 9.63 -1.48
CA TYR A 238 -10.57 10.93 -1.48
C TYR A 238 -10.35 11.69 -2.80
N VAL A 239 -9.10 11.85 -3.20
CA VAL A 239 -8.72 12.62 -4.40
C VAL A 239 -9.31 11.96 -5.65
N TYR A 240 -9.15 10.65 -5.81
CA TYR A 240 -9.68 9.92 -6.96
C TYR A 240 -11.21 10.01 -7.03
N TYR A 241 -11.90 9.78 -5.91
CA TYR A 241 -13.36 9.86 -5.88
C TYR A 241 -13.87 11.28 -6.17
N CYS A 242 -13.23 12.32 -5.63
CA CYS A 242 -13.63 13.71 -5.89
C CYS A 242 -13.50 14.08 -7.36
N ASN A 243 -12.47 13.59 -8.05
CA ASN A 243 -12.22 13.92 -9.44
C ASN A 243 -13.14 13.17 -10.42
N HIS A 244 -13.61 11.98 -10.05
CA HIS A 244 -14.32 11.08 -10.98
C HIS A 244 -15.75 10.71 -10.59
N LYS A 245 -16.25 11.13 -9.43
CA LYS A 245 -17.57 10.72 -8.89
C LYS A 245 -18.75 10.99 -9.84
N ASP A 246 -18.65 12.05 -10.64
CA ASP A 246 -19.71 12.47 -11.55
C ASP A 246 -19.64 11.71 -12.90
N ASP A 247 -18.54 11.02 -13.17
CA ASP A 247 -18.29 10.23 -14.37
C ASP A 247 -18.45 8.71 -14.14
N PHE A 248 -18.63 8.26 -12.89
CA PHE A 248 -18.81 6.85 -12.57
C PHE A 248 -20.13 6.30 -13.08
N ASP A 249 -20.09 5.12 -13.70
CA ASP A 249 -21.24 4.23 -13.83
C ASP A 249 -21.53 3.62 -12.44
N LEU A 250 -22.45 4.26 -11.71
CA LEU A 250 -22.80 3.89 -10.34
C LEU A 250 -23.45 2.52 -10.23
N ASP A 251 -24.20 2.09 -11.25
CA ASP A 251 -24.84 0.76 -11.28
C ASP A 251 -23.75 -0.31 -11.43
N TYR A 252 -22.85 -0.14 -12.39
CA TYR A 252 -21.70 -1.02 -12.57
C TYR A 252 -20.83 -1.08 -11.29
N LEU A 253 -20.49 0.07 -10.72
CA LEU A 253 -19.67 0.14 -9.51
C LEU A 253 -20.36 -0.57 -8.33
N SER A 254 -21.67 -0.35 -8.13
CA SER A 254 -22.45 -0.99 -7.06
C SER A 254 -22.49 -2.51 -7.22
N ASP A 255 -22.73 -3.00 -8.44
CA ASP A 255 -22.77 -4.44 -8.71
C ASP A 255 -21.40 -5.10 -8.46
N LYS A 256 -20.31 -4.41 -8.84
CA LYS A 256 -18.95 -4.89 -8.59
C LYS A 256 -18.61 -4.88 -7.09
N LEU A 257 -18.92 -3.81 -6.38
CA LEU A 257 -18.71 -3.75 -4.92
C LEU A 257 -19.41 -4.90 -4.20
N ARG A 258 -20.65 -5.22 -4.61
CA ARG A 258 -21.41 -6.37 -4.08
C ARG A 258 -20.74 -7.70 -4.41
N LEU A 259 -20.32 -7.89 -5.67
CA LEU A 259 -19.62 -9.08 -6.12
C LEU A 259 -18.32 -9.33 -5.34
N PHE A 260 -17.56 -8.25 -5.07
CA PHE A 260 -16.32 -8.30 -4.30
C PHE A 260 -16.54 -8.32 -2.78
N LYS A 261 -17.79 -8.18 -2.31
CA LYS A 261 -18.13 -8.03 -0.88
C LYS A 261 -17.37 -6.85 -0.21
N LEU A 262 -17.21 -5.75 -0.94
CA LEU A 262 -16.49 -4.56 -0.49
C LEU A 262 -17.40 -3.36 -0.19
N GLU A 263 -18.73 -3.50 -0.25
CA GLU A 263 -19.68 -2.40 -0.03
C GLU A 263 -19.49 -1.71 1.34
N THR A 264 -19.38 -2.49 2.40
CA THR A 264 -19.20 -1.96 3.78
C THR A 264 -17.82 -1.33 3.92
N PHE A 265 -16.77 -1.98 3.41
CA PHE A 265 -15.41 -1.46 3.44
C PHE A 265 -15.29 -0.13 2.69
N GLU A 266 -15.78 -0.09 1.45
CA GLU A 266 -15.79 1.12 0.62
C GLU A 266 -16.48 2.27 1.34
N LYS A 267 -17.72 2.04 1.78
CA LYS A 267 -18.52 3.05 2.48
C LYS A 267 -17.78 3.62 3.68
N ARG A 268 -17.20 2.76 4.52
CA ARG A 268 -16.53 3.17 5.74
C ARG A 268 -15.21 3.92 5.46
N ILE A 269 -14.39 3.42 4.51
CA ILE A 269 -13.14 4.08 4.13
C ILE A 269 -13.38 5.42 3.45
N ARG A 270 -14.36 5.50 2.54
CA ARG A 270 -14.75 6.74 1.89
C ARG A 270 -15.31 7.75 2.90
N GLU A 271 -16.14 7.31 3.85
CA GLU A 271 -16.65 8.17 4.93
C GLU A 271 -15.49 8.79 5.74
N ILE A 272 -14.51 8.00 6.18
CA ILE A 272 -13.34 8.51 6.91
C ILE A 272 -12.54 9.46 6.02
N ALA A 273 -12.29 9.10 4.76
CA ALA A 273 -11.54 9.93 3.83
C ALA A 273 -12.19 11.31 3.64
N PHE A 274 -13.52 11.35 3.48
CA PHE A 274 -14.25 12.62 3.37
C PHE A 274 -14.29 13.39 4.69
N ASN A 275 -14.46 12.72 5.82
CA ASN A 275 -14.39 13.36 7.13
C ASN A 275 -13.02 13.98 7.41
N TRP A 276 -11.95 13.38 6.91
CA TRP A 276 -10.59 13.86 7.14
C TRP A 276 -10.18 14.98 6.17
N PHE A 277 -10.57 14.87 4.90
CA PHE A 277 -9.99 15.71 3.86
C PHE A 277 -10.95 16.71 3.23
N SER A 278 -12.29 16.65 3.46
CA SER A 278 -13.19 17.70 2.99
C SER A 278 -12.97 19.00 3.77
N PRO A 279 -12.70 20.13 3.10
CA PRO A 279 -12.36 21.38 3.80
C PRO A 279 -13.51 21.92 4.67
N ASP A 280 -14.76 21.72 4.24
CA ASP A 280 -15.93 22.29 4.92
C ASP A 280 -16.48 21.43 6.05
N LYS A 281 -16.07 20.19 6.17
CA LYS A 281 -16.66 19.19 7.08
C LYS A 281 -15.62 18.38 7.83
N GLN A 282 -14.41 18.90 7.97
CA GLN A 282 -13.34 18.14 8.61
C GLN A 282 -13.73 17.70 10.03
N LYS A 283 -13.75 16.40 10.24
CA LYS A 283 -14.09 15.77 11.52
C LYS A 283 -13.24 14.53 11.73
N ILE A 284 -12.46 14.51 12.80
CA ILE A 284 -11.69 13.34 13.22
C ILE A 284 -12.28 12.88 14.54
N THR A 285 -12.79 11.65 14.57
CA THR A 285 -13.48 11.10 15.76
C THR A 285 -12.51 10.39 16.69
N PHE A 286 -11.37 9.95 16.17
CA PHE A 286 -10.43 9.07 16.85
C PHE A 286 -11.07 7.78 17.34
N ASP A 287 -12.03 7.25 16.59
CA ASP A 287 -12.55 5.92 16.83
C ASP A 287 -11.47 4.84 16.59
N ASP A 288 -11.79 3.60 16.83
CA ASP A 288 -10.82 2.52 16.78
C ASP A 288 -10.20 2.32 15.40
N LEU A 289 -10.99 2.49 14.33
CA LEU A 289 -10.52 2.35 12.96
C LEU A 289 -9.65 3.54 12.55
N GLU A 290 -10.07 4.77 12.87
CA GLU A 290 -9.25 5.97 12.62
C GLU A 290 -7.90 5.90 13.36
N VAL A 291 -7.90 5.51 14.63
CA VAL A 291 -6.67 5.33 15.42
C VAL A 291 -5.79 4.25 14.82
N PHE A 292 -6.36 3.13 14.37
CA PHE A 292 -5.62 2.09 13.66
C PHE A 292 -4.90 2.62 12.40
N ILE A 293 -5.61 3.38 11.57
CA ILE A 293 -5.05 3.98 10.34
C ILE A 293 -3.91 4.96 10.66
N LEU A 294 -4.13 5.86 11.64
CA LEU A 294 -3.14 6.84 12.07
C LEU A 294 -1.87 6.18 12.63
N LEU A 295 -2.02 5.12 13.39
CA LEU A 295 -0.90 4.37 13.96
C LEU A 295 -0.18 3.52 12.91
N SER A 296 -0.88 2.99 11.90
CA SER A 296 -0.27 2.23 10.81
C SER A 296 0.74 3.07 10.02
N ALA A 297 0.49 4.37 9.86
CA ALA A 297 1.44 5.30 9.26
C ALA A 297 2.73 5.46 10.07
N ARG A 298 2.66 5.39 11.42
CA ARG A 298 3.79 5.62 12.33
C ARG A 298 4.61 4.36 12.63
N LEU A 299 3.92 3.23 12.74
CA LEU A 299 4.51 2.01 13.31
C LEU A 299 5.20 1.14 12.25
N GLY A 300 4.98 1.42 10.97
CA GLY A 300 5.57 0.66 9.88
C GLY A 300 5.24 -0.86 9.99
N ARG A 301 6.01 -1.68 9.27
CA ARG A 301 5.86 -3.16 9.22
C ARG A 301 5.96 -3.88 10.58
N ILE A 302 6.39 -3.22 11.64
CA ILE A 302 6.66 -3.87 12.95
C ILE A 302 5.37 -4.22 13.68
N ASP A 303 4.40 -3.31 13.71
CA ASP A 303 3.10 -3.58 14.34
C ASP A 303 2.14 -4.32 13.39
N ALA A 304 2.31 -4.17 12.08
CA ALA A 304 1.65 -5.01 11.09
C ALA A 304 1.97 -6.50 11.31
N GLY A 305 3.20 -6.84 11.74
CA GLY A 305 3.58 -8.22 12.10
C GLY A 305 2.75 -8.81 13.24
N VAL A 306 2.40 -8.00 14.24
CA VAL A 306 1.51 -8.40 15.36
C VAL A 306 0.10 -8.65 14.85
N MET A 307 -0.41 -7.75 14.02
CA MET A 307 -1.76 -7.87 13.44
C MET A 307 -1.87 -9.05 12.48
N ILE A 308 -0.88 -9.25 11.61
CA ILE A 308 -0.79 -10.42 10.70
C ILE A 308 -0.72 -11.73 11.52
N GLY A 309 0.05 -11.74 12.60
CA GLY A 309 0.11 -12.88 13.52
C GLY A 309 -1.24 -13.18 14.14
N SER A 310 -1.94 -12.15 14.60
CA SER A 310 -3.27 -12.24 15.19
C SER A 310 -4.30 -12.77 14.17
N HIS A 311 -4.32 -12.21 12.96
CA HIS A 311 -5.22 -12.64 11.89
C HIS A 311 -4.98 -14.11 11.48
N LYS A 312 -3.73 -14.54 11.33
CA LYS A 312 -3.40 -15.95 11.04
C LYS A 312 -3.81 -16.89 12.16
N MET A 313 -3.76 -16.45 13.42
CA MET A 313 -4.28 -17.22 14.55
C MET A 313 -5.79 -17.37 14.50
N ILE A 314 -6.51 -16.29 14.23
CA ILE A 314 -7.98 -16.31 14.10
C ILE A 314 -8.37 -17.32 13.01
N LYS A 315 -7.82 -17.18 11.81
CA LYS A 315 -8.08 -18.13 10.69
C LYS A 315 -7.73 -19.57 11.02
N SER A 316 -6.65 -19.82 11.73
CA SER A 316 -6.19 -21.17 12.09
C SER A 316 -7.08 -21.79 13.16
N ALA A 317 -7.58 -21.01 14.14
CA ALA A 317 -8.47 -21.48 15.18
C ALA A 317 -9.88 -21.82 14.65
N GLU A 318 -10.40 -21.00 13.75
CA GLU A 318 -11.74 -21.19 13.15
C GLU A 318 -11.77 -22.41 12.21
N LYS A 319 -10.76 -22.62 11.37
CA LYS A 319 -10.68 -23.80 10.46
C LYS A 319 -10.57 -25.15 11.16
N GLU A 320 -10.05 -25.20 12.39
CA GLU A 320 -9.77 -26.46 13.08
C GLU A 320 -10.71 -26.73 14.28
N GLY A 321 -11.63 -25.80 14.60
CA GLY A 321 -12.54 -25.94 15.76
C GLY A 321 -11.79 -26.12 17.09
N LYS A 322 -10.49 -25.79 17.15
CA LYS A 322 -9.63 -25.91 18.32
C LYS A 322 -8.77 -24.68 18.46
N SER A 323 -8.74 -24.08 19.65
CA SER A 323 -7.75 -23.09 20.04
C SER A 323 -6.34 -23.69 19.97
N LYS A 324 -5.57 -23.38 18.91
CA LYS A 324 -4.15 -23.74 18.87
C LYS A 324 -3.38 -22.89 19.87
N SER A 325 -2.55 -23.54 20.67
CA SER A 325 -1.66 -22.83 21.60
C SER A 325 -0.66 -21.95 20.84
N LYS A 326 -0.23 -20.82 21.43
CA LYS A 326 0.83 -19.94 20.89
C LYS A 326 2.08 -20.74 20.46
N VAL A 327 2.37 -21.86 21.15
CA VAL A 327 3.49 -22.78 20.84
C VAL A 327 3.27 -23.49 19.49
N SER A 328 2.06 -23.96 19.18
CA SER A 328 1.76 -24.63 17.92
C SER A 328 1.89 -23.69 16.73
N TYR A 329 1.46 -22.43 16.90
CA TYR A 329 1.62 -21.38 15.88
C TYR A 329 3.10 -21.02 15.66
N PHE A 330 3.88 -20.88 16.74
CA PHE A 330 5.33 -20.70 16.66
C PHE A 330 5.99 -21.82 15.87
N LEU A 331 5.71 -23.06 16.24
CA LEU A 331 6.27 -24.20 15.55
C LEU A 331 5.92 -24.21 14.06
N SER A 332 4.69 -23.84 13.69
CA SER A 332 4.28 -23.75 12.28
C SER A 332 4.96 -22.62 11.51
N SER A 333 5.37 -21.54 12.18
CA SER A 333 6.10 -20.43 11.56
C SER A 333 7.61 -20.66 11.47
N VAL A 334 8.19 -21.43 12.41
CA VAL A 334 9.59 -21.86 12.40
C VAL A 334 9.78 -23.05 11.45
N PHE A 335 8.81 -23.93 11.38
CA PHE A 335 8.79 -25.14 10.57
C PHE A 335 7.54 -25.15 9.68
N PRO A 336 7.48 -24.31 8.60
CA PRO A 336 6.33 -24.28 7.72
C PRO A 336 6.08 -25.63 7.05
N ASN A 337 4.83 -25.89 6.71
CA ASN A 337 4.44 -27.15 6.08
C ASN A 337 5.00 -27.28 4.64
N LYS A 338 4.93 -28.47 4.08
CA LYS A 338 5.40 -28.77 2.72
C LYS A 338 4.81 -27.83 1.68
N LYS A 339 3.50 -27.55 1.74
CA LYS A 339 2.80 -26.70 0.77
C LYS A 339 3.40 -25.28 0.73
N SER A 340 3.65 -24.68 1.89
CA SER A 340 4.29 -23.35 1.98
C SER A 340 5.75 -23.37 1.55
N MET A 341 6.48 -24.46 1.85
CA MET A 341 7.91 -24.55 1.50
C MET A 341 8.13 -24.86 0.03
N SER A 342 7.24 -25.62 -0.62
CA SER A 342 7.38 -26.00 -2.04
C SER A 342 7.30 -24.82 -3.01
N VAL A 343 6.72 -23.70 -2.59
CA VAL A 343 6.72 -22.43 -3.37
C VAL A 343 8.15 -21.95 -3.64
N ASN A 344 9.00 -21.95 -2.61
CA ASN A 344 10.39 -21.47 -2.72
C ASN A 344 11.42 -22.59 -2.94
N TYR A 345 11.02 -23.85 -2.72
CA TYR A 345 11.86 -25.04 -2.79
C TYR A 345 11.15 -26.12 -3.62
N SER A 346 11.10 -25.92 -4.94
CA SER A 346 10.35 -26.75 -5.90
C SER A 346 10.69 -28.24 -5.85
N TYR A 347 11.92 -28.61 -5.42
CA TYR A 347 12.33 -30.01 -5.25
C TYR A 347 11.47 -30.78 -4.22
N LEU A 348 10.78 -30.08 -3.30
CA LEU A 348 9.86 -30.68 -2.35
C LEU A 348 8.62 -31.34 -3.01
N ASN A 349 8.30 -30.95 -4.23
CA ASN A 349 7.22 -31.57 -4.99
C ASN A 349 7.59 -33.02 -5.36
N SER A 350 8.85 -33.23 -5.73
CA SER A 350 9.39 -34.57 -6.10
C SER A 350 9.92 -35.35 -4.89
N PHE A 351 10.49 -34.66 -3.90
CA PHE A 351 11.14 -35.28 -2.72
C PHE A 351 10.62 -34.69 -1.40
N PRO A 352 9.39 -35.04 -0.97
CA PRO A 352 8.75 -34.47 0.23
C PRO A 352 9.54 -34.67 1.54
N PHE A 353 10.32 -35.73 1.61
CA PHE A 353 11.13 -36.08 2.79
C PHE A 353 12.30 -35.10 3.04
N LEU A 354 12.63 -34.28 2.05
CA LEU A 354 13.64 -33.19 2.20
C LEU A 354 13.10 -31.94 2.87
N LEU A 355 11.87 -31.94 3.38
CA LEU A 355 11.29 -30.82 4.11
C LEU A 355 12.19 -30.31 5.25
N PRO A 356 12.83 -31.14 6.11
CA PRO A 356 13.76 -30.64 7.12
C PRO A 356 14.98 -29.93 6.53
N VAL A 357 15.47 -30.34 5.38
CA VAL A 357 16.59 -29.70 4.69
C VAL A 357 16.18 -28.32 4.20
N SER A 358 14.98 -28.18 3.68
CA SER A 358 14.45 -26.88 3.23
C SER A 358 14.28 -25.88 4.40
N TRP A 359 13.94 -26.34 5.61
CA TRP A 359 13.91 -25.49 6.80
C TRP A 359 15.30 -24.94 7.14
N VAL A 360 16.33 -25.78 7.10
CA VAL A 360 17.73 -25.37 7.32
C VAL A 360 18.14 -24.33 6.26
N GLN A 361 17.85 -24.58 4.97
CA GLN A 361 18.14 -23.66 3.89
C GLN A 361 17.40 -22.31 4.07
N MET A 362 16.11 -22.36 4.43
CA MET A 362 15.32 -21.15 4.71
C MET A 362 15.93 -20.32 5.83
N TRP A 363 16.29 -20.95 6.94
CA TRP A 363 16.88 -20.24 8.09
C TRP A 363 18.27 -19.73 7.78
N PHE A 364 19.11 -20.50 7.08
CA PHE A 364 20.42 -20.06 6.63
C PHE A 364 20.30 -18.82 5.74
N ARG A 365 19.41 -18.86 4.75
CA ARG A 365 19.14 -17.71 3.88
C ARG A 365 18.72 -16.49 4.68
N ARG A 366 17.75 -16.63 5.59
CA ARG A 366 17.24 -15.53 6.44
C ARG A 366 18.29 -14.94 7.37
N PHE A 367 19.21 -15.73 7.89
CA PHE A 367 20.21 -15.24 8.83
C PHE A 367 21.46 -14.69 8.16
N PHE A 368 21.86 -15.22 7.02
CA PHE A 368 23.15 -14.93 6.41
C PHE A 368 23.07 -14.21 5.06
N ILE A 369 21.97 -14.33 4.32
CA ILE A 369 21.82 -13.79 2.97
C ILE A 369 20.90 -12.58 2.98
N ASP A 370 19.71 -12.69 3.58
CA ASP A 370 18.69 -11.64 3.59
C ASP A 370 19.00 -10.61 4.69
N LYS A 371 20.04 -9.79 4.50
CA LYS A 371 20.54 -8.80 5.48
C LYS A 371 19.48 -7.79 5.95
N ASN A 372 18.40 -7.62 5.22
CA ASN A 372 17.31 -6.66 5.54
C ASN A 372 16.19 -7.26 6.39
N VAL A 373 16.17 -8.58 6.62
CA VAL A 373 15.14 -9.21 7.44
C VAL A 373 15.60 -9.21 8.90
N ASN A 374 15.06 -8.30 9.71
CA ASN A 374 15.30 -8.31 11.15
C ASN A 374 14.56 -9.47 11.82
N VAL A 375 15.09 -10.69 11.65
CA VAL A 375 14.52 -11.96 12.10
C VAL A 375 14.20 -11.94 13.60
N LYS A 376 15.09 -11.31 14.41
CA LYS A 376 14.89 -11.20 15.87
C LYS A 376 13.65 -10.38 16.21
N ASN A 377 13.45 -9.24 15.54
CA ASN A 377 12.28 -8.40 15.75
C ASN A 377 11.01 -9.06 15.20
N GLY A 378 11.10 -9.72 14.05
CA GLY A 378 9.97 -10.47 13.49
C GLY A 378 9.49 -11.62 14.40
N ILE A 379 10.40 -12.34 15.03
CA ILE A 379 10.07 -13.37 16.02
C ILE A 379 9.49 -12.73 17.29
N LYS A 380 10.15 -11.71 17.85
CA LYS A 380 9.70 -11.00 19.05
C LYS A 380 8.28 -10.43 18.88
N ASN A 381 8.02 -9.80 17.74
CA ASN A 381 6.71 -9.19 17.44
C ASN A 381 5.60 -10.22 17.30
N ARG A 382 5.89 -11.42 16.76
CA ARG A 382 4.91 -12.53 16.67
C ARG A 382 4.46 -13.07 18.01
N PHE A 383 5.20 -12.82 19.09
CA PHE A 383 4.85 -13.27 20.46
C PHE A 383 4.30 -12.16 21.34
N SER A 384 4.38 -10.89 20.90
CA SER A 384 3.99 -9.75 21.71
C SER A 384 2.48 -9.44 21.69
N TYR A 385 1.70 -10.10 20.82
CA TYR A 385 0.25 -9.87 20.77
C TYR A 385 -0.48 -10.61 21.90
N THR A 386 -1.53 -9.97 22.40
CA THR A 386 -2.43 -10.48 23.44
C THR A 386 -3.76 -10.91 22.84
N ASP A 387 -4.58 -11.63 23.60
CA ASP A 387 -5.94 -11.96 23.19
C ASP A 387 -6.78 -10.69 22.97
N ASP A 388 -6.51 -9.63 23.75
CA ASP A 388 -7.13 -8.30 23.57
C ASP A 388 -6.76 -7.67 22.21
N ASP A 389 -5.53 -7.85 21.72
CA ASP A 389 -5.11 -7.34 20.41
C ASP A 389 -5.84 -8.09 19.27
N VAL A 390 -6.06 -9.38 19.45
CA VAL A 390 -6.84 -10.22 18.53
C VAL A 390 -8.28 -9.75 18.49
N GLU A 391 -8.94 -9.58 19.63
CA GLU A 391 -10.32 -9.14 19.71
C GLU A 391 -10.51 -7.72 19.16
N TYR A 392 -9.57 -6.83 19.45
CA TYR A 392 -9.56 -5.48 18.87
C TYR A 392 -9.51 -5.52 17.33
N PHE A 393 -8.60 -6.28 16.75
CA PHE A 393 -8.49 -6.36 15.28
C PHE A 393 -9.69 -7.06 14.64
N LYS A 394 -10.25 -8.07 15.31
CA LYS A 394 -11.50 -8.73 14.90
C LYS A 394 -12.66 -7.73 14.87
N GLY A 395 -12.76 -6.86 15.88
CA GLY A 395 -13.74 -5.78 15.88
C GLY A 395 -13.63 -4.86 14.67
N LEU A 396 -12.39 -4.48 14.28
CA LEU A 396 -12.16 -3.65 13.10
C LEU A 396 -12.54 -4.36 11.79
N LEU A 397 -12.28 -5.67 11.69
CA LEU A 397 -12.69 -6.46 10.52
C LEU A 397 -14.19 -6.52 10.39
N ILE A 398 -14.90 -6.79 11.49
CA ILE A 398 -16.39 -6.82 11.54
C ILE A 398 -16.97 -5.45 11.15
N GLU A 399 -16.45 -4.37 11.74
CA GLU A 399 -16.87 -3.00 11.42
C GLU A 399 -16.75 -2.68 9.92
N THR A 400 -15.77 -3.25 9.26
CA THR A 400 -15.47 -3.01 7.83
C THR A 400 -16.06 -4.07 6.89
N GLY A 401 -16.88 -5.00 7.41
CA GLY A 401 -17.61 -5.99 6.61
C GLY A 401 -16.81 -7.23 6.23
N PHE A 402 -15.73 -7.54 6.96
CA PHE A 402 -14.96 -8.77 6.79
C PHE A 402 -15.33 -9.81 7.85
N ASP A 403 -16.63 -10.11 7.97
CA ASP A 403 -17.15 -11.07 8.96
C ASP A 403 -16.74 -12.50 8.64
N ASP A 404 -16.60 -12.82 7.35
CA ASP A 404 -16.14 -14.13 6.87
C ASP A 404 -14.63 -14.08 6.63
N PHE A 405 -13.90 -14.74 7.49
CA PHE A 405 -12.43 -14.87 7.39
C PHE A 405 -11.99 -15.91 6.33
N GLU A 406 -12.66 -15.96 5.19
CA GLU A 406 -12.25 -16.82 4.09
C GLU A 406 -11.04 -16.31 3.31
#